data_fc3c0faeba73a8be78453a1ba921fd74
#
_entry.id   fc3c0faeba73a8be78453a1ba921fd74
#
_cell.length_a   1.000
_cell.length_b   1.000
_cell.length_c   1.000
_cell.angle_alpha   90.00
_cell.angle_beta   90.00
_cell.angle_gamma   90.00
#
_symmetry.space_group_name_H-M   'P 1'
#
loop_
_entity.id
_entity.type
_entity.pdbx_description
1 polymer ?
#
loop_
_entity_poly.entity_id
_entity_poly.type
_entity_poly.pdbx_seq_one_letter_code
_entity_poly.pdbx_strand_id
1 'polypeptide(L)'
;MKKSIIVFCFVLMCSISAAFSQGEVEALKLSGSDLSGTARGMAMGGAFGALGGDLTGISINPAGIGVYRSSEVVGTLGLAQEKSEVGSVTRNKTQFAFDNIGFVGYFPLRSDAIPFLNFGFTYNNIKNFDKNIATPLGSPNSSLMDYMCYVSNSFNDGKGVNSSLLDFNITNDPFSSGAPWLSVFGFNGYLIDPNQTPQGYEYTPLHDEPVNNSISLSEKGYVNSYDFTLGTMIANKLNIGVAFTVTDLYYRLTSRYSEEFSTGDNAGFDLHNYLKTDGAGVGAKIGIIYRPINSFRIGVSYHSPVWYNLTDTYSAEMAEDVSAYLPNTDYEPGRTNSDVYYLDYRLKTPDKWVFSLAGIFGNNFIASLDYEINNYGSMKLKGNSNDPDPDAVYEYDNQYISEDYKTASTVRVGLEYRFTPQFSGRLGYAWMQNPYENDYYDGNVETKTVGSTTIYRIEGDKNYFTGGLGYRFNPNVYLDFALVYKTQKDKLYPYPNVPEINLDASPFSLSNKNIKGLLTLGYKF
;
A
#
# COMPACT_ATOMS: atom_id res chain seq x y z
N MET A 1 12.40 -22.07 -39.36
CA MET A 1 12.35 -20.67 -39.81
C MET A 1 11.10 -19.91 -39.37
N LYS A 2 9.88 -20.48 -39.34
CA LYS A 2 8.65 -19.74 -38.89
C LYS A 2 8.60 -19.45 -37.36
N LYS A 3 9.23 -20.26 -36.52
CA LYS A 3 9.26 -20.03 -35.06
C LYS A 3 10.23 -18.92 -34.64
N SER A 4 11.33 -18.73 -35.38
CA SER A 4 12.31 -17.66 -35.08
C SER A 4 11.82 -16.26 -35.45
N ILE A 5 10.94 -16.13 -36.45
CA ILE A 5 10.34 -14.85 -36.83
C ILE A 5 9.29 -14.39 -35.82
N ILE A 6 8.55 -15.33 -35.20
CA ILE A 6 7.55 -15.02 -34.17
C ILE A 6 8.26 -14.54 -32.88
N VAL A 7 9.38 -15.17 -32.49
CA VAL A 7 10.19 -14.75 -31.34
C VAL A 7 10.81 -13.37 -31.59
N PHE A 8 11.27 -13.08 -32.81
CA PHE A 8 11.87 -11.77 -33.14
C PHE A 8 10.84 -10.63 -33.19
N CYS A 9 9.60 -10.89 -33.63
CA CYS A 9 8.52 -9.90 -33.54
C CYS A 9 8.02 -9.71 -32.10
N PHE A 10 8.08 -10.73 -31.23
CA PHE A 10 7.69 -10.61 -29.82
C PHE A 10 8.69 -9.78 -29.01
N VAL A 11 9.99 -9.93 -29.27
CA VAL A 11 11.05 -9.13 -28.63
C VAL A 11 10.97 -7.64 -29.03
N LEU A 12 10.50 -7.31 -30.25
CA LEU A 12 10.34 -5.91 -30.67
C LEU A 12 9.11 -5.20 -30.07
N MET A 13 8.09 -5.96 -29.60
CA MET A 13 6.92 -5.38 -28.91
C MET A 13 7.11 -5.21 -27.39
N CYS A 14 8.02 -5.97 -26.78
CA CYS A 14 8.30 -5.86 -25.33
C CYS A 14 9.15 -4.64 -24.95
N SER A 15 9.81 -3.99 -25.90
CA SER A 15 10.70 -2.86 -25.63
C SER A 15 10.00 -1.50 -25.44
N ILE A 16 8.68 -1.41 -25.67
CA ILE A 16 7.95 -0.12 -25.55
C ILE A 16 7.29 0.03 -24.17
N SER A 17 7.11 -1.05 -23.40
CA SER A 17 6.40 -1.03 -22.11
C SER A 17 7.28 -0.83 -20.88
N ALA A 18 8.61 -0.93 -21.00
CA ALA A 18 9.51 -0.86 -19.84
C ALA A 18 9.66 0.55 -19.23
N ALA A 19 9.20 1.61 -19.91
CA ALA A 19 9.37 2.98 -19.42
C ALA A 19 8.24 3.46 -18.48
N PHE A 20 7.10 2.77 -18.40
CA PHE A 20 5.88 3.28 -17.71
C PHE A 20 5.14 2.21 -16.92
N SER A 21 5.77 1.10 -16.56
CA SER A 21 5.12 0.01 -15.87
C SER A 21 4.96 0.31 -14.38
N GLN A 22 3.78 0.08 -13.80
CA GLN A 22 3.62 -0.02 -12.35
C GLN A 22 4.35 -1.26 -11.87
N GLY A 23 5.14 -1.13 -10.78
CA GLY A 23 5.96 -2.21 -10.25
C GLY A 23 5.30 -2.95 -9.08
N GLU A 24 6.02 -3.93 -8.60
CA GLU A 24 5.66 -4.75 -7.43
C GLU A 24 5.45 -3.90 -6.16
N VAL A 25 6.24 -2.84 -5.97
CA VAL A 25 6.17 -1.94 -4.80
C VAL A 25 4.82 -1.24 -4.72
N GLU A 26 4.33 -0.69 -5.84
CA GLU A 26 3.04 -0.01 -5.93
C GLU A 26 1.90 -1.01 -5.78
N ALA A 27 2.00 -2.20 -6.38
CA ALA A 27 1.01 -3.26 -6.25
C ALA A 27 0.77 -3.63 -4.77
N LEU A 28 1.83 -3.82 -3.99
CA LEU A 28 1.75 -4.06 -2.56
C LEU A 28 1.19 -2.86 -1.80
N LYS A 29 1.69 -1.67 -2.08
CA LYS A 29 1.26 -0.43 -1.43
C LYS A 29 -0.24 -0.21 -1.57
N LEU A 30 -0.80 -0.41 -2.76
CA LEU A 30 -2.23 -0.21 -3.04
C LEU A 30 -3.12 -1.36 -2.56
N SER A 31 -2.57 -2.58 -2.39
CA SER A 31 -3.30 -3.77 -1.93
C SER A 31 -3.42 -3.92 -0.42
N GLY A 32 -2.57 -3.24 0.35
CA GLY A 32 -2.53 -3.35 1.80
C GLY A 32 -3.73 -2.66 2.49
N SER A 33 -4.06 -3.09 3.69
CA SER A 33 -5.05 -2.45 4.56
C SER A 33 -4.50 -2.25 5.98
N ASP A 34 -5.09 -1.31 6.71
CA ASP A 34 -4.84 -1.07 8.12
C ASP A 34 -6.05 -1.52 8.98
N LEU A 35 -5.90 -1.50 10.30
CA LEU A 35 -6.99 -1.76 11.23
C LEU A 35 -8.02 -0.62 11.12
N SER A 36 -9.29 -0.96 10.86
CA SER A 36 -10.37 0.02 10.64
C SER A 36 -11.71 -0.47 11.22
N GLY A 37 -12.63 0.45 11.47
CA GLY A 37 -13.98 0.14 11.96
C GLY A 37 -14.50 1.12 13.01
N THR A 38 -15.49 0.68 13.79
CA THR A 38 -16.06 1.44 14.91
C THR A 38 -15.09 1.55 16.08
N ALA A 39 -15.30 2.51 16.98
CA ALA A 39 -14.50 2.63 18.20
C ALA A 39 -14.56 1.33 19.06
N ARG A 40 -15.73 0.65 19.11
CA ARG A 40 -15.84 -0.63 19.79
C ARG A 40 -14.96 -1.70 19.16
N GLY A 41 -15.03 -1.85 17.84
CA GLY A 41 -14.23 -2.83 17.11
C GLY A 41 -12.73 -2.55 17.23
N MET A 42 -12.35 -1.30 17.06
CA MET A 42 -10.96 -0.86 17.17
C MET A 42 -10.39 -1.06 18.59
N ALA A 43 -11.18 -0.75 19.63
CA ALA A 43 -10.76 -0.97 21.02
C ALA A 43 -10.49 -2.44 21.37
N MET A 44 -11.06 -3.38 20.61
CA MET A 44 -10.84 -4.83 20.74
C MET A 44 -9.84 -5.36 19.68
N GLY A 45 -8.94 -4.52 19.17
CA GLY A 45 -7.94 -4.93 18.18
C GLY A 45 -8.52 -5.39 16.85
N GLY A 46 -9.78 -5.09 16.53
CA GLY A 46 -10.48 -5.57 15.36
C GLY A 46 -10.91 -7.04 15.40
N ALA A 47 -10.84 -7.72 16.54
CA ALA A 47 -11.18 -9.14 16.68
C ALA A 47 -12.71 -9.35 16.75
N PHE A 48 -13.40 -9.24 15.62
CA PHE A 48 -14.87 -9.24 15.55
C PHE A 48 -15.47 -10.26 14.57
N GLY A 49 -14.66 -11.10 13.93
CA GLY A 49 -15.11 -12.01 12.88
C GLY A 49 -16.12 -13.08 13.30
N ALA A 50 -16.18 -13.43 14.62
CA ALA A 50 -17.18 -14.34 15.17
C ALA A 50 -18.20 -13.65 16.09
N LEU A 51 -17.94 -12.40 16.54
CA LEU A 51 -18.83 -11.71 17.47
C LEU A 51 -20.09 -11.19 16.79
N GLY A 52 -19.96 -10.48 15.68
CA GLY A 52 -21.07 -9.79 15.02
C GLY A 52 -21.73 -8.71 15.87
N GLY A 53 -22.80 -8.10 15.37
CA GLY A 53 -23.56 -7.07 16.10
C GLY A 53 -22.77 -5.75 16.29
N ASP A 54 -21.86 -5.48 15.37
CA ASP A 54 -21.07 -4.26 15.23
C ASP A 54 -20.70 -4.11 13.74
N LEU A 55 -20.59 -2.88 13.22
CA LEU A 55 -20.25 -2.65 11.79
C LEU A 55 -18.86 -3.17 11.44
N THR A 56 -17.89 -3.13 12.39
CA THR A 56 -16.57 -3.75 12.20
C THR A 56 -16.69 -5.24 11.92
N GLY A 57 -17.56 -5.93 12.69
CA GLY A 57 -17.83 -7.36 12.52
C GLY A 57 -18.41 -7.69 11.16
N ILE A 58 -19.30 -6.85 10.60
CA ILE A 58 -19.90 -7.03 9.27
C ILE A 58 -18.82 -6.92 8.19
N SER A 59 -17.89 -5.96 8.31
CA SER A 59 -16.83 -5.73 7.34
C SER A 59 -15.79 -6.86 7.31
N ILE A 60 -15.55 -7.53 8.46
CA ILE A 60 -14.64 -8.67 8.59
C ILE A 60 -15.33 -9.98 8.20
N ASN A 61 -16.56 -10.18 8.64
CA ASN A 61 -17.36 -11.36 8.35
C ASN A 61 -18.83 -10.95 8.13
N PRO A 62 -19.32 -10.95 6.88
CA PRO A 62 -20.67 -10.48 6.58
C PRO A 62 -21.78 -11.24 7.30
N ALA A 63 -21.54 -12.48 7.80
CA ALA A 63 -22.47 -13.20 8.65
C ALA A 63 -22.74 -12.51 9.99
N GLY A 64 -21.87 -11.57 10.40
CA GLY A 64 -22.05 -10.73 11.59
C GLY A 64 -23.34 -9.90 11.57
N ILE A 65 -23.87 -9.59 10.38
CA ILE A 65 -25.17 -8.90 10.23
C ILE A 65 -26.34 -9.76 10.76
N GLY A 66 -26.24 -11.08 10.68
CA GLY A 66 -27.24 -12.03 11.19
C GLY A 66 -27.41 -12.01 12.72
N VAL A 67 -26.55 -11.28 13.45
CA VAL A 67 -26.65 -11.12 14.91
C VAL A 67 -27.61 -9.99 15.29
N TYR A 68 -27.86 -9.04 14.40
CA TYR A 68 -28.74 -7.89 14.67
C TYR A 68 -30.20 -8.30 14.83
N ARG A 69 -30.89 -7.65 15.81
CA ARG A 69 -32.31 -7.85 16.13
C ARG A 69 -33.10 -6.54 16.16
N SER A 70 -32.48 -5.46 15.76
CA SER A 70 -33.04 -4.12 15.59
C SER A 70 -32.28 -3.40 14.51
N SER A 71 -32.91 -2.44 13.88
CA SER A 71 -32.24 -1.52 12.95
C SER A 71 -31.29 -0.61 13.73
N GLU A 72 -30.22 -0.20 13.08
CA GLU A 72 -29.16 0.62 13.70
C GLU A 72 -28.51 1.55 12.69
N VAL A 73 -28.21 2.78 13.10
CA VAL A 73 -27.34 3.73 12.39
C VAL A 73 -26.13 4.05 13.27
N VAL A 74 -24.95 4.04 12.68
CA VAL A 74 -23.68 4.25 13.40
C VAL A 74 -22.79 5.20 12.61
N GLY A 75 -22.10 6.11 13.31
CA GLY A 75 -21.07 6.98 12.74
C GLY A 75 -19.84 7.04 13.64
N THR A 76 -18.65 6.98 13.06
CA THR A 76 -17.36 7.03 13.75
C THR A 76 -16.49 8.14 13.19
N LEU A 77 -16.01 9.02 14.07
CA LEU A 77 -15.02 10.05 13.77
C LEU A 77 -13.67 9.64 14.34
N GLY A 78 -12.61 9.91 13.60
CA GLY A 78 -11.24 9.63 13.99
C GLY A 78 -10.34 10.86 13.91
N LEU A 79 -9.44 10.97 14.88
CA LEU A 79 -8.32 11.90 14.87
C LEU A 79 -7.04 11.09 15.04
N ALA A 80 -6.14 11.17 14.07
CA ALA A 80 -4.87 10.44 14.08
C ALA A 80 -3.68 11.38 13.99
N GLN A 81 -2.59 10.99 14.65
CA GLN A 81 -1.28 11.61 14.51
C GLN A 81 -0.28 10.54 14.10
N GLU A 82 0.22 10.67 12.87
CA GLU A 82 1.32 9.87 12.34
C GLU A 82 2.64 10.55 12.67
N LYS A 83 3.62 9.78 13.17
CA LYS A 83 4.97 10.22 13.48
C LYS A 83 5.97 9.32 12.77
N SER A 84 6.80 9.89 11.89
CA SER A 84 7.88 9.21 11.18
C SER A 84 9.22 9.72 11.69
N GLU A 85 10.09 8.80 12.13
CA GLU A 85 11.41 9.09 12.73
C GLU A 85 12.50 8.37 11.93
N VAL A 86 13.46 9.12 11.40
CA VAL A 86 14.67 8.61 10.72
C VAL A 86 15.89 9.28 11.37
N GLY A 87 16.69 8.50 12.11
CA GLY A 87 17.81 9.05 12.86
C GLY A 87 17.38 10.19 13.78
N SER A 88 17.92 11.38 13.57
CA SER A 88 17.61 12.61 14.35
C SER A 88 16.39 13.37 13.80
N VAL A 89 15.90 13.03 12.62
CA VAL A 89 14.82 13.78 11.95
C VAL A 89 13.46 13.15 12.26
N THR A 90 12.53 14.01 12.68
CA THR A 90 11.14 13.62 12.96
C THR A 90 10.18 14.44 12.11
N ARG A 91 9.18 13.78 11.53
CA ARG A 91 8.05 14.41 10.83
C ARG A 91 6.73 13.93 11.42
N ASN A 92 5.81 14.85 11.59
CA ASN A 92 4.47 14.58 12.11
C ASN A 92 3.41 14.93 11.06
N LYS A 93 2.31 14.18 11.05
CA LYS A 93 1.12 14.45 10.24
C LYS A 93 -0.11 14.19 11.08
N THR A 94 -0.96 15.21 11.24
CA THR A 94 -2.25 15.08 11.92
C THR A 94 -3.37 15.00 10.89
N GLN A 95 -4.36 14.14 11.15
CA GLN A 95 -5.48 13.86 10.24
C GLN A 95 -6.77 13.74 11.03
N PHE A 96 -7.82 14.28 10.44
CA PHE A 96 -9.19 14.06 10.87
C PHE A 96 -9.93 13.31 9.76
N ALA A 97 -10.67 12.26 10.10
CA ALA A 97 -11.39 11.45 9.13
C ALA A 97 -12.73 10.94 9.67
N PHE A 98 -13.64 10.67 8.74
CA PHE A 98 -14.76 9.76 9.00
C PHE A 98 -14.25 8.34 8.79
N ASP A 99 -14.08 7.59 9.89
CA ASP A 99 -13.51 6.26 9.83
C ASP A 99 -14.50 5.18 9.40
N ASN A 100 -15.76 5.32 9.87
CA ASN A 100 -16.81 4.37 9.58
C ASN A 100 -18.18 5.06 9.67
N ILE A 101 -19.06 4.73 8.75
CA ILE A 101 -20.48 5.10 8.79
C ILE A 101 -21.28 3.91 8.27
N GLY A 102 -22.40 3.59 8.88
CA GLY A 102 -23.24 2.53 8.37
C GLY A 102 -24.62 2.47 8.95
N PHE A 103 -25.39 1.64 8.30
CA PHE A 103 -26.78 1.35 8.61
C PHE A 103 -27.03 -0.14 8.52
N VAL A 104 -27.82 -0.67 9.45
CA VAL A 104 -28.36 -2.03 9.40
C VAL A 104 -29.87 -1.96 9.53
N GLY A 105 -30.60 -2.52 8.58
CA GLY A 105 -32.04 -2.72 8.61
C GLY A 105 -32.38 -4.14 9.03
N TYR A 106 -33.23 -4.28 10.03
CA TYR A 106 -33.75 -5.56 10.51
C TYR A 106 -35.19 -5.77 10.01
N PHE A 107 -35.41 -6.86 9.25
CA PHE A 107 -36.68 -7.19 8.65
C PHE A 107 -37.17 -8.56 9.17
N PRO A 108 -38.10 -8.59 10.14
CA PRO A 108 -38.65 -9.85 10.65
C PRO A 108 -39.47 -10.57 9.59
N LEU A 109 -39.29 -11.88 9.47
CA LEU A 109 -40.03 -12.77 8.60
C LEU A 109 -40.92 -13.70 9.41
N ARG A 110 -42.03 -14.17 8.81
CA ARG A 110 -42.93 -15.15 9.41
C ARG A 110 -42.48 -16.58 9.13
N SER A 111 -41.22 -16.90 9.46
CA SER A 111 -40.63 -18.22 9.24
C SER A 111 -39.81 -18.66 10.43
N ASP A 112 -40.03 -19.87 10.94
CA ASP A 112 -39.24 -20.42 12.02
C ASP A 112 -37.84 -20.80 11.61
N ALA A 113 -37.63 -21.17 10.33
CA ALA A 113 -36.33 -21.53 9.79
C ALA A 113 -35.46 -20.31 9.52
N ILE A 114 -36.05 -19.23 9.00
CA ILE A 114 -35.40 -17.96 8.65
C ILE A 114 -36.23 -16.84 9.29
N PRO A 115 -35.97 -16.49 10.56
CA PRO A 115 -36.82 -15.58 11.31
C PRO A 115 -36.75 -14.12 10.86
N PHE A 116 -35.72 -13.72 10.15
CA PHE A 116 -35.52 -12.36 9.64
C PHE A 116 -34.53 -12.35 8.47
N LEU A 117 -34.54 -11.26 7.71
CA LEU A 117 -33.51 -10.89 6.75
C LEU A 117 -32.96 -9.53 7.17
N ASN A 118 -31.65 -9.39 7.22
CA ASN A 118 -30.99 -8.13 7.49
C ASN A 118 -30.27 -7.63 6.22
N PHE A 119 -30.37 -6.33 6.00
CA PHE A 119 -29.61 -5.61 5.00
C PHE A 119 -28.72 -4.57 5.69
N GLY A 120 -27.49 -4.40 5.27
CA GLY A 120 -26.56 -3.43 5.78
C GLY A 120 -25.82 -2.68 4.69
N PHE A 121 -25.52 -1.44 4.99
CA PHE A 121 -24.58 -0.63 4.24
C PHE A 121 -23.50 -0.15 5.21
N THR A 122 -22.22 -0.32 4.84
CA THR A 122 -21.10 0.19 5.64
C THR A 122 -20.08 0.88 4.73
N TYR A 123 -19.70 2.08 5.14
CA TYR A 123 -18.51 2.80 4.66
C TYR A 123 -17.39 2.61 5.68
N ASN A 124 -16.19 2.28 5.21
CA ASN A 124 -14.98 2.20 6.03
C ASN A 124 -13.81 2.85 5.30
N ASN A 125 -13.04 3.68 6.01
CA ASN A 125 -11.70 4.06 5.57
C ASN A 125 -10.74 2.93 5.98
N ILE A 126 -10.36 2.09 5.00
CA ILE A 126 -9.57 0.86 5.25
C ILE A 126 -8.06 1.09 5.17
N LYS A 127 -7.62 2.20 4.57
CA LYS A 127 -6.22 2.62 4.53
C LYS A 127 -6.13 4.13 4.40
N ASN A 128 -5.16 4.71 5.11
CA ASN A 128 -4.79 6.10 4.96
C ASN A 128 -3.29 6.16 4.64
N PHE A 129 -2.93 6.91 3.59
CA PHE A 129 -1.55 7.05 3.12
C PHE A 129 -0.85 8.28 3.70
N ASP A 130 -1.56 9.19 4.37
CA ASP A 130 -1.04 10.48 4.81
C ASP A 130 0.19 10.32 5.73
N LYS A 131 1.35 10.62 5.18
CA LYS A 131 2.63 10.49 5.87
C LYS A 131 3.64 11.49 5.29
N ASN A 132 4.49 12.04 6.16
CA ASN A 132 5.64 12.83 5.77
C ASN A 132 6.89 12.16 6.32
N ILE A 133 7.91 11.98 5.49
CA ILE A 133 9.19 11.39 5.85
C ILE A 133 10.29 12.36 5.39
N ALA A 134 11.32 12.51 6.20
CA ALA A 134 12.55 13.15 5.78
C ALA A 134 13.73 12.45 6.49
N THR A 135 14.86 12.36 5.81
CA THR A 135 16.08 11.79 6.37
C THR A 135 17.06 12.88 6.79
N PRO A 136 17.99 12.60 7.71
CA PRO A 136 19.22 13.37 7.81
C PRO A 136 20.06 13.16 6.54
N LEU A 137 21.14 13.90 6.39
CA LEU A 137 22.17 13.58 5.39
C LEU A 137 22.75 12.19 5.70
N GLY A 138 22.75 11.33 4.69
CA GLY A 138 23.39 10.03 4.70
C GLY A 138 24.66 10.06 3.88
N SER A 139 25.55 9.11 4.12
CA SER A 139 26.76 8.90 3.31
C SER A 139 26.69 7.46 2.79
N PRO A 140 26.02 7.23 1.66
CA PRO A 140 25.86 5.90 1.07
C PRO A 140 27.20 5.37 0.53
N ASN A 141 27.25 4.04 0.34
CA ASN A 141 28.42 3.39 -0.25
C ASN A 141 28.51 3.57 -1.78
N SER A 142 27.39 3.96 -2.40
CA SER A 142 27.27 4.20 -3.84
C SER A 142 26.42 5.44 -4.10
N SER A 143 26.49 5.98 -5.32
CA SER A 143 25.70 7.12 -5.79
C SER A 143 24.47 6.66 -6.55
N LEU A 144 23.44 7.51 -6.66
CA LEU A 144 22.35 7.28 -7.61
C LEU A 144 22.86 7.29 -9.06
N MET A 145 23.98 7.98 -9.36
CA MET A 145 24.63 7.93 -10.66
C MET A 145 25.08 6.51 -11.04
N ASP A 146 25.58 5.72 -10.08
CA ASP A 146 25.93 4.32 -10.30
C ASP A 146 24.70 3.49 -10.71
N TYR A 147 23.55 3.74 -10.06
CA TYR A 147 22.30 3.09 -10.44
C TYR A 147 21.78 3.57 -11.81
N MET A 148 21.91 4.86 -12.13
CA MET A 148 21.61 5.38 -13.48
C MET A 148 22.48 4.70 -14.55
N CYS A 149 23.79 4.51 -14.30
CA CYS A 149 24.69 3.77 -15.17
C CYS A 149 24.27 2.31 -15.33
N TYR A 150 23.94 1.65 -14.22
CA TYR A 150 23.46 0.25 -14.24
C TYR A 150 22.21 0.09 -15.11
N VAL A 151 21.19 0.94 -14.90
CA VAL A 151 19.95 0.92 -15.68
C VAL A 151 20.21 1.20 -17.16
N SER A 152 21.11 2.16 -17.45
CA SER A 152 21.48 2.51 -18.82
C SER A 152 22.25 1.38 -19.53
N ASN A 153 23.18 0.73 -18.84
CA ASN A 153 24.02 -0.35 -19.36
C ASN A 153 23.25 -1.66 -19.54
N SER A 154 22.30 -1.95 -18.64
CA SER A 154 21.48 -3.17 -18.68
C SER A 154 20.41 -3.14 -19.79
N PHE A 155 20.13 -1.97 -20.37
CA PHE A 155 19.11 -1.81 -21.39
C PHE A 155 19.44 -2.59 -22.66
N ASN A 156 18.41 -3.14 -23.36
CA ASN A 156 18.52 -3.86 -24.61
C ASN A 156 19.52 -5.04 -24.56
N ASP A 157 19.31 -5.93 -23.58
CA ASP A 157 20.15 -7.12 -23.35
C ASP A 157 21.63 -6.78 -23.09
N GLY A 158 21.90 -5.71 -22.33
CA GLY A 158 23.24 -5.29 -21.96
C GLY A 158 24.02 -4.55 -23.06
N LYS A 159 23.35 -4.10 -24.13
CA LYS A 159 23.98 -3.28 -25.18
C LYS A 159 24.01 -1.80 -24.84
N GLY A 160 23.36 -1.43 -23.73
CA GLY A 160 23.21 -0.04 -23.31
C GLY A 160 22.21 0.77 -24.15
N VAL A 161 21.78 1.88 -23.59
CA VAL A 161 20.87 2.82 -24.27
C VAL A 161 21.64 3.56 -25.37
N ASN A 162 21.07 3.65 -26.57
CA ASN A 162 21.63 4.51 -27.59
C ASN A 162 21.46 5.99 -27.19
N SER A 163 22.57 6.73 -27.07
CA SER A 163 22.56 8.13 -26.59
C SER A 163 21.66 9.06 -27.43
N SER A 164 21.43 8.74 -28.70
CA SER A 164 20.48 9.50 -29.53
C SER A 164 19.04 9.44 -29.07
N LEU A 165 18.65 8.43 -28.28
CA LEU A 165 17.32 8.33 -27.69
C LEU A 165 17.16 9.21 -26.43
N LEU A 166 18.28 9.67 -25.86
CA LEU A 166 18.31 10.46 -24.62
C LEU A 166 18.40 11.97 -24.89
N ASP A 167 18.84 12.37 -26.09
CA ASP A 167 19.18 13.76 -26.46
C ASP A 167 17.94 14.52 -26.97
N PHE A 168 17.55 15.60 -26.27
CA PHE A 168 16.47 16.51 -26.69
C PHE A 168 16.74 17.20 -28.05
N ASN A 169 17.98 17.33 -28.48
CA ASN A 169 18.30 17.91 -29.78
C ASN A 169 18.01 16.94 -30.95
N ILE A 170 17.95 15.64 -30.68
CA ILE A 170 17.69 14.59 -31.66
C ILE A 170 16.28 14.05 -31.54
N THR A 171 15.82 13.86 -30.31
CA THR A 171 14.51 13.31 -29.96
C THR A 171 13.65 14.42 -29.37
N ASN A 172 12.49 14.74 -29.96
CA ASN A 172 11.59 15.79 -29.46
C ASN A 172 11.16 15.59 -28.00
N ASP A 173 10.99 14.34 -27.60
CA ASP A 173 10.70 13.94 -26.22
C ASP A 173 11.42 12.63 -25.87
N PRO A 174 12.61 12.70 -25.27
CA PRO A 174 13.36 11.52 -24.86
C PRO A 174 12.61 10.62 -23.87
N PHE A 175 11.74 11.17 -23.05
CA PHE A 175 10.92 10.41 -22.09
C PHE A 175 9.89 9.49 -22.76
N SER A 176 9.53 9.77 -24.03
CA SER A 176 8.68 8.92 -24.87
C SER A 176 9.46 7.98 -25.80
N SER A 177 10.80 8.01 -25.78
CA SER A 177 11.66 7.22 -26.67
C SER A 177 11.67 5.71 -26.35
N GLY A 178 11.14 5.31 -25.18
CA GLY A 178 11.26 3.96 -24.62
C GLY A 178 12.55 3.73 -23.83
N ALA A 179 13.45 4.71 -23.76
CA ALA A 179 14.61 4.66 -22.86
C ALA A 179 14.19 4.83 -21.39
N PRO A 180 14.93 4.25 -20.43
CA PRO A 180 14.67 4.47 -19.02
C PRO A 180 14.76 5.96 -18.64
N TRP A 181 13.80 6.46 -17.88
CA TRP A 181 13.76 7.87 -17.47
C TRP A 181 14.99 8.32 -16.69
N LEU A 182 15.54 7.43 -15.86
CA LEU A 182 16.80 7.71 -15.15
C LEU A 182 17.98 7.91 -16.09
N SER A 183 18.02 7.18 -17.23
CA SER A 183 19.03 7.39 -18.27
C SER A 183 18.86 8.74 -18.96
N VAL A 184 17.60 9.17 -19.22
CA VAL A 184 17.30 10.49 -19.78
C VAL A 184 17.76 11.60 -18.84
N PHE A 185 17.43 11.51 -17.56
CA PHE A 185 17.86 12.49 -16.54
C PHE A 185 19.38 12.50 -16.39
N GLY A 186 20.00 11.33 -16.23
CA GLY A 186 21.43 11.21 -16.03
C GLY A 186 22.24 11.77 -17.18
N PHE A 187 21.84 11.49 -18.43
CA PHE A 187 22.51 11.98 -19.65
C PHE A 187 22.36 13.50 -19.80
N ASN A 188 21.14 14.03 -19.72
CA ASN A 188 20.90 15.47 -19.92
C ASN A 188 21.39 16.33 -18.74
N GLY A 189 21.51 15.74 -17.54
CA GLY A 189 22.11 16.39 -16.38
C GLY A 189 23.62 16.24 -16.26
N TYR A 190 24.28 15.67 -17.28
CA TYR A 190 25.73 15.42 -17.29
C TYR A 190 26.21 14.58 -16.09
N LEU A 191 25.32 13.74 -15.54
CA LEU A 191 25.64 12.86 -14.41
C LEU A 191 26.23 11.51 -14.86
N ILE A 192 25.94 11.11 -16.12
CA ILE A 192 26.45 9.89 -16.73
C ILE A 192 26.94 10.19 -18.18
N ASP A 193 28.06 9.61 -18.55
CA ASP A 193 28.68 9.79 -19.87
C ASP A 193 28.57 8.53 -20.73
N PRO A 194 28.08 8.62 -22.00
CA PRO A 194 28.02 7.51 -22.92
C PRO A 194 29.36 7.29 -23.64
N ASN A 195 29.91 6.10 -23.51
CA ASN A 195 31.03 5.63 -24.30
C ASN A 195 30.55 4.65 -25.37
N GLN A 196 30.75 4.97 -26.65
CA GLN A 196 30.39 4.05 -27.72
C GLN A 196 31.40 2.90 -27.80
N THR A 197 30.91 1.67 -27.76
CA THR A 197 31.70 0.44 -27.85
C THR A 197 31.32 -0.34 -29.11
N PRO A 198 32.11 -1.33 -29.55
CA PRO A 198 31.73 -2.18 -30.69
C PRO A 198 30.43 -2.98 -30.48
N GLN A 199 30.00 -3.15 -29.22
CA GLN A 199 28.81 -3.93 -28.81
C GLN A 199 27.58 -3.02 -28.58
N GLY A 200 27.76 -1.69 -28.40
CA GLY A 200 26.69 -0.75 -28.09
C GLY A 200 27.20 0.48 -27.35
N TYR A 201 26.60 0.80 -26.24
CA TYR A 201 26.96 1.94 -25.38
C TYR A 201 27.26 1.46 -23.96
N GLU A 202 28.28 2.06 -23.34
CA GLU A 202 28.62 1.87 -21.93
C GLU A 202 28.60 3.23 -21.23
N TYR A 203 27.82 3.32 -20.13
CA TYR A 203 27.69 4.55 -19.36
C TYR A 203 28.55 4.48 -18.12
N THR A 204 29.24 5.57 -17.82
CA THR A 204 30.06 5.76 -16.62
C THR A 204 29.57 6.97 -15.83
N PRO A 205 29.67 6.98 -14.49
CA PRO A 205 29.28 8.14 -13.69
C PRO A 205 30.25 9.31 -13.92
N LEU A 206 29.75 10.54 -13.68
CA LEU A 206 30.55 11.77 -13.76
C LEU A 206 31.82 11.71 -12.91
N HIS A 207 31.73 11.10 -11.74
CA HIS A 207 32.84 10.89 -10.79
C HIS A 207 32.56 9.72 -9.85
N ASP A 208 33.62 9.19 -9.21
CA ASP A 208 33.59 8.11 -8.23
C ASP A 208 33.80 8.59 -6.79
N GLU A 209 33.63 9.89 -6.52
CA GLU A 209 33.85 10.48 -5.19
C GLU A 209 32.69 10.12 -4.24
N PRO A 210 32.95 10.08 -2.91
CA PRO A 210 31.88 9.93 -1.93
C PRO A 210 30.85 11.04 -2.02
N VAL A 211 29.58 10.68 -1.83
CA VAL A 211 28.45 11.61 -1.89
C VAL A 211 27.67 11.60 -0.58
N ASN A 212 26.90 12.66 -0.34
CA ASN A 212 25.92 12.68 0.73
C ASN A 212 24.52 12.73 0.10
N ASN A 213 23.58 11.98 0.65
CA ASN A 213 22.22 11.99 0.16
C ASN A 213 21.18 12.34 1.23
N SER A 214 20.03 12.80 0.79
CA SER A 214 18.86 12.97 1.65
C SER A 214 17.56 12.73 0.88
N ILE A 215 16.52 12.34 1.62
CA ILE A 215 15.19 12.04 1.08
C ILE A 215 14.16 12.91 1.80
N SER A 216 13.25 13.48 1.01
CA SER A 216 12.01 14.06 1.51
C SER A 216 10.82 13.48 0.75
N LEU A 217 9.83 12.96 1.48
CA LEU A 217 8.71 12.25 0.91
C LEU A 217 7.41 12.66 1.60
N SER A 218 6.40 13.01 0.80
CA SER A 218 5.04 13.30 1.25
C SER A 218 4.06 12.42 0.53
N GLU A 219 3.38 11.57 1.29
CA GLU A 219 2.29 10.72 0.81
C GLU A 219 0.95 11.27 1.33
N LYS A 220 -0.10 11.15 0.52
CA LYS A 220 -1.48 11.50 0.86
C LYS A 220 -2.44 10.56 0.16
N GLY A 221 -3.60 10.37 0.79
CA GLY A 221 -4.67 9.63 0.14
C GLY A 221 -5.28 8.56 1.02
N TYR A 222 -6.13 7.77 0.41
CA TYR A 222 -6.95 6.79 1.12
C TYR A 222 -7.37 5.62 0.22
N VAL A 223 -7.79 4.54 0.87
CA VAL A 223 -8.65 3.51 0.29
C VAL A 223 -9.91 3.43 1.15
N ASN A 224 -11.05 3.68 0.53
CA ASN A 224 -12.36 3.55 1.16
C ASN A 224 -13.07 2.31 0.64
N SER A 225 -13.85 1.65 1.50
CA SER A 225 -14.68 0.49 1.16
C SER A 225 -16.15 0.79 1.45
N TYR A 226 -17.02 0.43 0.53
CA TYR A 226 -18.47 0.52 0.61
C TYR A 226 -19.02 -0.89 0.49
N ASP A 227 -19.50 -1.47 1.61
CA ASP A 227 -20.02 -2.83 1.66
C ASP A 227 -21.55 -2.82 1.69
N PHE A 228 -22.18 -3.51 0.74
CA PHE A 228 -23.62 -3.80 0.69
C PHE A 228 -23.83 -5.24 1.13
N THR A 229 -24.34 -5.43 2.33
CA THR A 229 -24.39 -6.73 3.00
C THR A 229 -25.81 -7.22 3.17
N LEU A 230 -26.04 -8.51 2.87
CA LEU A 230 -27.25 -9.25 3.16
C LEU A 230 -26.92 -10.43 4.06
N GLY A 231 -27.78 -10.73 5.02
CA GLY A 231 -27.59 -11.91 5.85
C GLY A 231 -28.76 -12.22 6.76
N THR A 232 -28.71 -13.43 7.32
CA THR A 232 -29.76 -13.97 8.16
C THR A 232 -29.20 -14.95 9.18
N MET A 233 -30.07 -15.48 10.01
CA MET A 233 -29.79 -16.58 10.92
C MET A 233 -30.71 -17.77 10.63
N ILE A 234 -30.13 -18.96 10.54
CA ILE A 234 -30.83 -20.23 10.30
C ILE A 234 -30.87 -21.02 11.61
N ALA A 235 -32.05 -21.57 11.95
CA ALA A 235 -32.26 -22.45 13.09
C ALA A 235 -31.69 -21.91 14.42
N ASN A 236 -31.63 -20.60 14.60
CA ASN A 236 -31.08 -19.91 15.79
C ASN A 236 -29.60 -20.23 16.11
N LYS A 237 -28.85 -20.86 15.20
CA LYS A 237 -27.45 -21.28 15.42
C LYS A 237 -26.49 -20.85 14.35
N LEU A 238 -26.89 -20.75 13.11
CA LEU A 238 -26.04 -20.48 11.96
C LEU A 238 -26.38 -19.13 11.35
N ASN A 239 -25.48 -18.16 11.47
CA ASN A 239 -25.59 -16.91 10.72
C ASN A 239 -24.82 -17.07 9.40
N ILE A 240 -25.41 -16.60 8.31
CA ILE A 240 -24.81 -16.52 6.98
C ILE A 240 -24.93 -15.11 6.45
N GLY A 241 -23.96 -14.68 5.68
CA GLY A 241 -23.97 -13.36 5.08
C GLY A 241 -23.12 -13.29 3.84
N VAL A 242 -23.52 -12.43 2.94
CA VAL A 242 -22.79 -12.09 1.71
C VAL A 242 -22.70 -10.57 1.61
N ALA A 243 -21.61 -10.08 1.05
CA ALA A 243 -21.46 -8.66 0.79
C ALA A 243 -20.88 -8.43 -0.61
N PHE A 244 -21.39 -7.40 -1.27
CA PHE A 244 -20.79 -6.80 -2.45
C PHE A 244 -20.01 -5.56 -2.00
N THR A 245 -18.74 -5.46 -2.42
CA THR A 245 -17.83 -4.40 -2.00
C THR A 245 -17.47 -3.55 -3.21
N VAL A 246 -17.60 -2.24 -3.07
CA VAL A 246 -17.01 -1.25 -3.97
C VAL A 246 -15.91 -0.53 -3.21
N THR A 247 -14.79 -0.27 -3.85
CA THR A 247 -13.67 0.48 -3.26
C THR A 247 -13.35 1.69 -4.10
N ASP A 248 -12.95 2.75 -3.43
CA ASP A 248 -12.47 4.00 -4.00
C ASP A 248 -11.06 4.24 -3.50
N LEU A 249 -10.11 4.45 -4.42
CA LEU A 249 -8.69 4.61 -4.15
C LEU A 249 -8.22 5.95 -4.69
N TYR A 250 -7.54 6.68 -3.83
CA TYR A 250 -6.80 7.88 -4.18
C TYR A 250 -5.45 7.85 -3.47
N TYR A 251 -4.37 7.98 -4.22
CA TYR A 251 -3.01 8.06 -3.71
C TYR A 251 -2.24 9.16 -4.42
N ARG A 252 -1.41 9.87 -3.68
CA ARG A 252 -0.52 10.91 -4.19
C ARG A 252 0.81 10.85 -3.47
N LEU A 253 1.88 10.80 -4.26
CA LEU A 253 3.27 10.87 -3.81
C LEU A 253 3.91 12.15 -4.36
N THR A 254 4.66 12.83 -3.50
CA THR A 254 5.66 13.82 -3.90
C THR A 254 6.95 13.43 -3.20
N SER A 255 7.99 13.16 -3.95
CA SER A 255 9.30 12.80 -3.41
C SER A 255 10.39 13.71 -3.95
N ARG A 256 11.43 13.90 -3.14
CA ARG A 256 12.69 14.54 -3.52
C ARG A 256 13.81 13.66 -3.00
N TYR A 257 14.70 13.27 -3.90
CA TYR A 257 16.02 12.75 -3.62
C TYR A 257 17.03 13.85 -3.89
N SER A 258 17.94 14.09 -2.97
CA SER A 258 19.03 15.07 -3.12
C SER A 258 20.35 14.36 -2.92
N GLU A 259 21.31 14.66 -3.79
CA GLU A 259 22.68 14.18 -3.66
C GLU A 259 23.65 15.35 -3.75
N GLU A 260 24.53 15.48 -2.75
CA GLU A 260 25.55 16.50 -2.65
C GLU A 260 26.92 15.87 -2.85
N PHE A 261 27.72 16.42 -3.74
CA PHE A 261 29.05 15.93 -4.06
C PHE A 261 30.08 16.47 -3.06
N SER A 262 31.13 15.70 -2.82
CA SER A 262 32.18 16.09 -1.86
C SER A 262 33.09 17.21 -2.35
N THR A 263 33.20 17.36 -3.70
CA THR A 263 34.03 18.37 -4.35
C THR A 263 33.16 19.48 -4.95
N GLY A 264 33.37 20.71 -4.49
CA GLY A 264 32.69 21.91 -4.98
C GLY A 264 31.56 22.42 -4.08
N ASP A 265 31.47 23.74 -3.93
CA ASP A 265 30.39 24.39 -3.22
C ASP A 265 29.08 24.23 -4.00
N ASN A 266 28.08 23.57 -3.38
CA ASN A 266 26.74 23.30 -3.91
C ASN A 266 26.67 22.36 -5.14
N ALA A 267 27.74 21.62 -5.47
CA ALA A 267 27.70 20.64 -6.54
C ALA A 267 26.80 19.44 -6.15
N GLY A 268 25.93 19.01 -7.07
CA GLY A 268 25.02 17.91 -6.84
C GLY A 268 23.76 17.97 -7.68
N PHE A 269 22.76 17.18 -7.31
CA PHE A 269 21.47 17.20 -8.00
C PHE A 269 20.30 16.88 -7.08
N ASP A 270 19.11 17.32 -7.52
CA ASP A 270 17.83 17.05 -6.92
C ASP A 270 16.92 16.35 -7.93
N LEU A 271 16.43 15.17 -7.60
CA LEU A 271 15.42 14.44 -8.39
C LEU A 271 14.07 14.52 -7.69
N HIS A 272 13.11 15.17 -8.33
CA HIS A 272 11.73 15.30 -7.85
C HIS A 272 10.80 14.41 -8.65
N ASN A 273 9.94 13.67 -7.96
CA ASN A 273 8.91 12.86 -8.58
C ASN A 273 7.53 13.23 -8.04
N TYR A 274 6.58 13.24 -8.93
CA TYR A 274 5.17 13.41 -8.63
C TYR A 274 4.38 12.26 -9.23
N LEU A 275 3.66 11.51 -8.38
CA LEU A 275 2.76 10.43 -8.77
C LEU A 275 1.41 10.65 -8.13
N LYS A 276 0.35 10.50 -8.92
CA LYS A 276 -1.03 10.41 -8.46
C LYS A 276 -1.65 9.16 -9.05
N THR A 277 -2.24 8.33 -8.20
CA THR A 277 -3.01 7.14 -8.58
C THR A 277 -4.43 7.30 -8.11
N ASP A 278 -5.41 7.15 -8.99
CA ASP A 278 -6.82 7.15 -8.61
C ASP A 278 -7.62 6.11 -9.40
N GLY A 279 -8.70 5.64 -8.79
CA GLY A 279 -9.60 4.69 -9.41
C GLY A 279 -10.50 3.96 -8.44
N ALA A 280 -11.20 2.98 -8.96
CA ALA A 280 -12.18 2.20 -8.22
C ALA A 280 -12.02 0.70 -8.46
N GLY A 281 -12.47 -0.08 -7.50
CA GLY A 281 -12.43 -1.53 -7.57
C GLY A 281 -13.71 -2.17 -7.03
N VAL A 282 -13.89 -3.44 -7.37
CA VAL A 282 -15.03 -4.24 -6.91
C VAL A 282 -14.54 -5.57 -6.33
N GLY A 283 -15.28 -6.06 -5.35
CA GLY A 283 -15.03 -7.34 -4.71
C GLY A 283 -16.29 -7.91 -4.06
N ALA A 284 -16.17 -9.08 -3.46
CA ALA A 284 -17.27 -9.74 -2.77
C ALA A 284 -16.76 -10.45 -1.52
N LYS A 285 -17.64 -10.62 -0.53
CA LYS A 285 -17.35 -11.34 0.70
C LYS A 285 -18.46 -12.35 1.00
N ILE A 286 -18.10 -13.48 1.56
CA ILE A 286 -19.04 -14.46 2.09
C ILE A 286 -18.60 -14.87 3.49
N GLY A 287 -19.55 -15.11 4.37
CA GLY A 287 -19.23 -15.49 5.74
C GLY A 287 -20.25 -16.35 6.41
N ILE A 288 -19.77 -17.05 7.43
CA ILE A 288 -20.53 -17.95 8.28
C ILE A 288 -20.11 -17.70 9.74
N ILE A 289 -21.09 -17.65 10.66
CA ILE A 289 -20.86 -17.72 12.09
C ILE A 289 -21.75 -18.81 12.67
N TYR A 290 -21.12 -19.85 13.20
CA TYR A 290 -21.80 -20.96 13.87
C TYR A 290 -21.73 -20.81 15.39
N ARG A 291 -22.88 -20.97 16.04
CA ARG A 291 -23.05 -20.88 17.49
C ARG A 291 -23.50 -22.23 18.03
N PRO A 292 -22.56 -23.15 18.35
CA PRO A 292 -22.89 -24.46 18.90
C PRO A 292 -23.63 -24.35 20.25
N ILE A 293 -23.18 -23.44 21.11
CA ILE A 293 -23.77 -23.05 22.37
C ILE A 293 -23.85 -21.53 22.50
N ASN A 294 -24.65 -21.01 23.41
CA ASN A 294 -24.86 -19.55 23.54
C ASN A 294 -23.58 -18.77 23.90
N SER A 295 -22.66 -19.41 24.61
CA SER A 295 -21.39 -18.80 25.05
C SER A 295 -20.22 -18.92 24.07
N PHE A 296 -20.35 -19.69 22.97
CA PHE A 296 -19.25 -19.92 22.06
C PHE A 296 -19.66 -19.77 20.59
N ARG A 297 -18.81 -19.12 19.80
CA ARG A 297 -19.03 -18.87 18.37
C ARG A 297 -17.76 -19.15 17.59
N ILE A 298 -17.95 -19.71 16.40
CA ILE A 298 -16.90 -19.96 15.40
C ILE A 298 -17.29 -19.21 14.14
N GLY A 299 -16.40 -18.43 13.59
CA GLY A 299 -16.59 -17.67 12.35
C GLY A 299 -15.59 -18.07 11.29
N VAL A 300 -16.03 -18.10 10.04
CA VAL A 300 -15.17 -18.20 8.85
C VAL A 300 -15.69 -17.23 7.81
N SER A 301 -14.81 -16.47 7.20
CA SER A 301 -15.16 -15.63 6.04
C SER A 301 -14.08 -15.69 4.98
N TYR A 302 -14.52 -15.53 3.74
CA TYR A 302 -13.70 -15.38 2.55
C TYR A 302 -14.01 -14.04 1.89
N HIS A 303 -12.96 -13.30 1.55
CA HIS A 303 -13.03 -12.08 0.75
C HIS A 303 -12.35 -12.35 -0.58
N SER A 304 -13.05 -12.13 -1.67
CA SER A 304 -12.44 -12.21 -2.99
C SER A 304 -11.34 -11.16 -3.13
N PRO A 305 -10.46 -11.31 -4.12
CA PRO A 305 -9.67 -10.18 -4.59
C PRO A 305 -10.57 -8.96 -4.87
N VAL A 306 -9.99 -7.78 -4.75
CA VAL A 306 -10.57 -6.55 -5.33
C VAL A 306 -9.92 -6.35 -6.69
N TRP A 307 -10.75 -6.17 -7.71
CA TRP A 307 -10.31 -5.85 -9.06
C TRP A 307 -10.43 -4.35 -9.27
N TYR A 308 -9.30 -3.67 -9.31
CA TYR A 308 -9.20 -2.23 -9.55
C TYR A 308 -9.00 -1.92 -11.02
N ASN A 309 -9.61 -0.81 -11.48
CA ASN A 309 -9.16 -0.05 -12.63
C ASN A 309 -8.55 1.25 -12.09
N LEU A 310 -7.30 1.50 -12.42
CA LEU A 310 -6.50 2.59 -11.89
C LEU A 310 -5.94 3.43 -13.02
N THR A 311 -5.79 4.71 -12.76
CA THR A 311 -5.09 5.67 -13.62
C THR A 311 -4.00 6.34 -12.82
N ASP A 312 -2.77 6.30 -13.34
CA ASP A 312 -1.66 7.07 -12.84
C ASP A 312 -1.47 8.35 -13.63
N THR A 313 -1.13 9.39 -12.92
CA THR A 313 -0.61 10.65 -13.47
C THR A 313 0.79 10.84 -12.90
N TYR A 314 1.80 10.89 -13.76
CA TYR A 314 3.19 10.88 -13.36
C TYR A 314 3.98 11.98 -14.08
N SER A 315 4.86 12.66 -13.35
CA SER A 315 5.87 13.58 -13.88
C SER A 315 7.09 13.63 -12.98
N ALA A 316 8.23 14.00 -13.54
CA ALA A 316 9.47 14.14 -12.80
C ALA A 316 10.26 15.36 -13.28
N GLU A 317 11.13 15.85 -12.40
CA GLU A 317 12.02 16.97 -12.63
C GLU A 317 13.36 16.68 -11.97
N MET A 318 14.45 16.99 -12.65
CA MET A 318 15.80 16.98 -12.08
C MET A 318 16.45 18.35 -12.23
N ALA A 319 16.96 18.88 -11.13
CA ALA A 319 17.79 20.08 -11.11
C ALA A 319 19.22 19.66 -10.74
N GLU A 320 20.21 20.14 -11.48
CA GLU A 320 21.61 19.77 -11.29
C GLU A 320 22.55 20.98 -11.33
N ASP A 321 23.66 20.89 -10.59
CA ASP A 321 24.83 21.75 -10.70
C ASP A 321 26.09 20.89 -10.65
N VAL A 322 26.70 20.72 -11.82
CA VAL A 322 27.94 19.96 -11.99
C VAL A 322 29.10 20.86 -12.48
N SER A 323 28.96 22.18 -12.35
CA SER A 323 29.94 23.19 -12.81
C SER A 323 31.34 22.96 -12.26
N ALA A 324 31.45 22.44 -11.01
CA ALA A 324 32.72 22.11 -10.39
C ALA A 324 33.51 21.01 -11.14
N TYR A 325 32.80 20.13 -11.89
CA TYR A 325 33.37 19.00 -12.64
C TYR A 325 33.54 19.32 -14.13
N LEU A 326 32.96 20.42 -14.62
CA LEU A 326 33.04 20.88 -16.00
C LEU A 326 33.72 22.25 -16.10
N PRO A 327 34.90 22.46 -15.48
CA PRO A 327 35.60 23.75 -15.54
C PRO A 327 36.02 24.09 -16.97
N ASN A 328 35.92 25.33 -17.36
CA ASN A 328 36.25 25.85 -18.68
C ASN A 328 35.32 25.38 -19.83
N THR A 329 34.10 24.99 -19.52
CA THR A 329 33.00 24.74 -20.45
C THR A 329 31.98 25.88 -20.38
N ASP A 330 31.09 25.97 -21.37
CA ASP A 330 29.92 26.86 -21.33
C ASP A 330 28.75 26.26 -20.57
N TYR A 331 29.03 25.32 -19.63
CA TYR A 331 28.00 24.69 -18.78
C TYR A 331 27.44 25.69 -17.79
N GLU A 332 26.12 25.72 -17.71
CA GLU A 332 25.36 26.43 -16.66
C GLU A 332 24.47 25.43 -15.94
N PRO A 333 24.28 25.57 -14.60
CA PRO A 333 23.35 24.72 -13.85
C PRO A 333 21.98 24.62 -14.50
N GLY A 334 21.47 23.41 -14.64
CA GLY A 334 20.33 23.11 -15.48
C GLY A 334 19.13 22.53 -14.74
N ARG A 335 18.09 22.30 -15.52
CA ARG A 335 16.88 21.63 -15.08
C ARG A 335 16.27 20.85 -16.25
N THR A 336 16.08 19.56 -16.03
CA THR A 336 15.41 18.65 -16.96
C THR A 336 14.05 18.27 -16.43
N ASN A 337 13.00 18.44 -17.24
CA ASN A 337 11.63 18.13 -16.86
C ASN A 337 11.02 17.13 -17.83
N SER A 338 10.26 16.17 -17.32
CA SER A 338 9.36 15.37 -18.16
C SER A 338 8.05 16.12 -18.41
N ASP A 339 7.33 15.71 -19.45
CA ASP A 339 5.91 16.01 -19.57
C ASP A 339 5.09 15.26 -18.51
N VAL A 340 3.79 15.49 -18.44
CA VAL A 340 2.87 14.75 -17.59
C VAL A 340 2.35 13.55 -18.37
N TYR A 341 2.57 12.36 -17.83
CA TYR A 341 2.15 11.10 -18.43
C TYR A 341 0.98 10.49 -17.69
N TYR A 342 0.13 9.78 -18.43
CA TYR A 342 -1.05 9.09 -17.94
C TYR A 342 -0.95 7.61 -18.29
N LEU A 343 -1.23 6.74 -17.32
CA LEU A 343 -1.18 5.30 -17.51
C LEU A 343 -2.42 4.66 -16.88
N ASP A 344 -3.22 3.98 -17.71
CA ASP A 344 -4.34 3.17 -17.25
C ASP A 344 -3.91 1.71 -17.12
N TYR A 345 -4.21 1.11 -15.98
CA TYR A 345 -3.90 -0.29 -15.70
C TYR A 345 -4.93 -0.91 -14.75
N ARG A 346 -4.83 -2.21 -14.55
CA ARG A 346 -5.66 -2.97 -13.63
C ARG A 346 -4.81 -3.66 -12.59
N LEU A 347 -5.28 -3.61 -11.33
CA LEU A 347 -4.67 -4.32 -10.21
C LEU A 347 -5.67 -5.31 -9.62
N LYS A 348 -5.25 -6.58 -9.49
CA LYS A 348 -5.93 -7.60 -8.70
C LYS A 348 -5.20 -7.73 -7.36
N THR A 349 -5.91 -7.43 -6.25
CA THR A 349 -5.36 -7.61 -4.90
C THR A 349 -5.35 -9.07 -4.45
N PRO A 350 -4.71 -9.42 -3.32
CA PRO A 350 -4.85 -10.75 -2.72
C PRO A 350 -6.29 -11.05 -2.32
N ASP A 351 -6.66 -12.31 -2.31
CA ASP A 351 -7.81 -12.80 -1.58
C ASP A 351 -7.49 -12.98 -0.09
N LYS A 352 -8.53 -13.12 0.73
CA LYS A 352 -8.39 -13.14 2.18
C LYS A 352 -9.29 -14.20 2.81
N TRP A 353 -8.72 -14.98 3.73
CA TRP A 353 -9.45 -15.89 4.61
C TRP A 353 -9.34 -15.41 6.05
N VAL A 354 -10.47 -15.42 6.77
CA VAL A 354 -10.51 -15.07 8.20
C VAL A 354 -11.17 -16.20 8.98
N PHE A 355 -10.47 -16.69 9.98
CA PHE A 355 -10.92 -17.71 10.94
C PHE A 355 -11.06 -17.06 12.31
N SER A 356 -12.20 -17.22 12.96
CA SER A 356 -12.55 -16.46 14.16
C SER A 356 -13.15 -17.32 15.23
N LEU A 357 -12.80 -17.02 16.48
CA LEU A 357 -13.38 -17.64 17.67
C LEU A 357 -13.86 -16.54 18.63
N ALA A 358 -15.01 -16.71 19.26
CA ALA A 358 -15.47 -15.80 20.29
C ALA A 358 -16.14 -16.55 21.45
N GLY A 359 -15.81 -16.13 22.65
CA GLY A 359 -16.39 -16.62 23.91
C GLY A 359 -17.12 -15.52 24.66
N ILE A 360 -18.31 -15.82 25.18
CA ILE A 360 -19.12 -14.94 26.03
C ILE A 360 -19.28 -15.65 27.37
N PHE A 361 -18.64 -15.16 28.42
CA PHE A 361 -18.59 -15.80 29.74
C PHE A 361 -19.47 -15.03 30.73
N GLY A 362 -20.51 -15.69 31.20
CA GLY A 362 -21.56 -15.03 31.96
C GLY A 362 -22.21 -13.91 31.15
N ASN A 363 -22.56 -12.81 31.81
CA ASN A 363 -23.17 -11.65 31.17
C ASN A 363 -22.19 -10.50 30.93
N ASN A 364 -20.94 -10.63 31.38
CA ASN A 364 -20.06 -9.50 31.59
C ASN A 364 -18.76 -9.58 30.78
N PHE A 365 -18.24 -10.76 30.46
CA PHE A 365 -16.93 -10.90 29.83
C PHE A 365 -17.02 -11.51 28.43
N ILE A 366 -16.36 -10.88 27.47
CA ILE A 366 -16.23 -11.33 26.08
C ILE A 366 -14.75 -11.42 25.73
N ALA A 367 -14.35 -12.52 25.08
CA ALA A 367 -13.04 -12.69 24.47
C ALA A 367 -13.21 -13.08 23.01
N SER A 368 -12.39 -12.55 22.14
CA SER A 368 -12.40 -12.86 20.71
C SER A 368 -10.98 -12.97 20.15
N LEU A 369 -10.82 -13.87 19.17
CA LEU A 369 -9.60 -14.12 18.44
C LEU A 369 -9.92 -14.25 16.95
N ASP A 370 -9.20 -13.52 16.10
CA ASP A 370 -9.25 -13.66 14.66
C ASP A 370 -7.86 -14.00 14.12
N TYR A 371 -7.81 -14.91 13.17
CA TYR A 371 -6.63 -15.24 12.36
C TYR A 371 -6.96 -15.04 10.90
N GLU A 372 -6.21 -14.15 10.24
CA GLU A 372 -6.40 -13.79 8.84
C GLU A 372 -5.19 -14.20 8.02
N ILE A 373 -5.43 -14.69 6.82
CA ILE A 373 -4.42 -15.12 5.84
C ILE A 373 -4.64 -14.36 4.54
N ASN A 374 -3.58 -13.71 4.02
CA ASN A 374 -3.56 -13.00 2.75
C ASN A 374 -2.39 -13.50 1.91
N ASN A 375 -2.63 -13.97 0.69
CA ASN A 375 -1.57 -14.40 -0.22
C ASN A 375 -1.14 -13.24 -1.14
N TYR A 376 -0.15 -12.45 -0.71
CA TYR A 376 0.33 -11.30 -1.47
C TYR A 376 1.05 -11.67 -2.77
N GLY A 377 1.67 -12.84 -2.87
CA GLY A 377 2.23 -13.36 -4.13
C GLY A 377 1.17 -13.64 -5.21
N SER A 378 -0.14 -13.59 -4.87
CA SER A 378 -1.23 -13.76 -5.84
C SER A 378 -1.73 -12.44 -6.47
N MET A 379 -1.15 -11.29 -6.07
CA MET A 379 -1.43 -10.01 -6.73
C MET A 379 -1.09 -10.08 -8.21
N LYS A 380 -1.82 -9.32 -9.03
CA LYS A 380 -1.51 -9.23 -10.47
C LYS A 380 -1.79 -7.84 -11.00
N LEU A 381 -0.84 -7.34 -11.75
CA LEU A 381 -0.96 -6.18 -12.63
C LEU A 381 -1.36 -6.66 -14.02
N LYS A 382 -2.16 -5.86 -14.73
CA LYS A 382 -2.58 -6.07 -16.12
C LYS A 382 -2.68 -4.74 -16.83
N GLY A 383 -2.36 -4.72 -18.11
CA GLY A 383 -2.57 -3.56 -18.95
C GLY A 383 -4.05 -3.17 -19.05
N ASN A 384 -4.29 -2.04 -19.71
CA ASN A 384 -5.65 -1.59 -20.03
C ASN A 384 -6.38 -2.66 -20.87
N SER A 385 -7.70 -2.72 -20.73
CA SER A 385 -8.53 -3.66 -21.52
C SER A 385 -8.45 -3.43 -23.03
N ASN A 386 -7.98 -2.27 -23.47
CA ASN A 386 -7.80 -1.93 -24.88
C ASN A 386 -6.42 -2.33 -25.44
N ASP A 387 -5.50 -2.79 -24.58
CA ASP A 387 -4.19 -3.26 -25.02
C ASP A 387 -4.34 -4.57 -25.82
N PRO A 388 -3.53 -4.81 -26.85
CA PRO A 388 -3.61 -6.02 -27.65
C PRO A 388 -3.40 -7.31 -26.86
N ASP A 389 -2.51 -7.29 -25.86
CA ASP A 389 -2.29 -8.35 -24.88
C ASP A 389 -2.09 -7.75 -23.49
N PRO A 390 -3.18 -7.49 -22.75
CA PRO A 390 -3.08 -6.85 -21.43
C PRO A 390 -2.32 -7.64 -20.38
N ASP A 391 -2.19 -8.95 -20.54
CA ASP A 391 -1.47 -9.81 -19.58
C ASP A 391 0.04 -9.80 -19.83
N ALA A 392 0.47 -9.66 -21.10
CA ALA A 392 1.88 -9.61 -21.46
C ALA A 392 2.59 -8.33 -21.02
N VAL A 393 1.86 -7.20 -20.90
CA VAL A 393 2.42 -5.90 -20.50
C VAL A 393 3.14 -5.97 -19.15
N TYR A 394 2.61 -6.76 -18.20
CA TYR A 394 3.10 -6.88 -16.82
C TYR A 394 3.60 -8.29 -16.48
N GLU A 395 4.04 -9.07 -17.47
CA GLU A 395 4.48 -10.45 -17.23
C GLU A 395 5.65 -10.52 -16.26
N TYR A 396 6.68 -9.69 -16.46
CA TYR A 396 7.86 -9.62 -15.58
C TYR A 396 7.51 -9.08 -14.19
N ASP A 397 6.72 -8.01 -14.08
CA ASP A 397 6.30 -7.48 -12.78
C ASP A 397 5.50 -8.50 -11.99
N ASN A 398 4.64 -9.27 -12.66
CA ASN A 398 3.87 -10.34 -12.04
C ASN A 398 4.75 -11.54 -11.61
N GLN A 399 5.87 -11.77 -12.28
CA GLN A 399 6.86 -12.75 -11.86
C GLN A 399 7.53 -12.28 -10.57
N TYR A 400 8.04 -11.06 -10.50
CA TYR A 400 8.63 -10.47 -9.28
C TYR A 400 7.63 -10.46 -8.13
N ILE A 401 6.37 -10.06 -8.34
CA ILE A 401 5.33 -10.15 -7.32
C ILE A 401 5.20 -11.57 -6.74
N SER A 402 5.29 -12.61 -7.57
CA SER A 402 5.16 -14.00 -7.11
C SER A 402 6.40 -14.54 -6.40
N GLU A 403 7.58 -14.01 -6.70
CA GLU A 403 8.87 -14.41 -6.13
C GLU A 403 9.17 -13.65 -4.82
N ASP A 404 8.82 -12.36 -4.75
CA ASP A 404 9.22 -11.45 -3.68
C ASP A 404 8.20 -11.33 -2.56
N TYR A 405 6.93 -11.70 -2.82
CA TYR A 405 5.87 -11.65 -1.81
C TYR A 405 5.31 -13.02 -1.46
N LYS A 406 5.07 -13.20 -0.17
CA LYS A 406 4.53 -14.43 0.41
C LYS A 406 3.14 -14.26 1.01
N THR A 407 2.61 -15.36 1.49
CA THR A 407 1.43 -15.37 2.34
C THR A 407 1.75 -14.74 3.70
N ALA A 408 1.00 -13.70 4.08
CA ALA A 408 1.13 -13.03 5.36
C ALA A 408 -0.05 -13.32 6.28
N SER A 409 0.25 -13.40 7.57
CA SER A 409 -0.71 -13.68 8.65
C SER A 409 -1.05 -12.40 9.40
N THR A 410 -2.32 -12.29 9.85
CA THR A 410 -2.74 -11.29 10.84
C THR A 410 -3.41 -11.99 12.01
N VAL A 411 -3.00 -11.64 13.22
CA VAL A 411 -3.61 -12.12 14.48
C VAL A 411 -4.23 -10.94 15.21
N ARG A 412 -5.50 -11.08 15.62
CA ARG A 412 -6.22 -10.07 16.42
C ARG A 412 -6.80 -10.71 17.67
N VAL A 413 -6.63 -10.06 18.80
CA VAL A 413 -7.17 -10.47 20.09
C VAL A 413 -7.94 -9.32 20.71
N GLY A 414 -9.14 -9.59 21.22
CA GLY A 414 -9.99 -8.59 21.83
C GLY A 414 -10.67 -9.08 23.10
N LEU A 415 -10.74 -8.20 24.10
CA LEU A 415 -11.41 -8.44 25.38
C LEU A 415 -12.38 -7.29 25.66
N GLU A 416 -13.59 -7.62 26.11
CA GLU A 416 -14.57 -6.64 26.61
C GLU A 416 -15.07 -7.09 27.98
N TYR A 417 -15.07 -6.18 28.94
CA TYR A 417 -15.68 -6.40 30.25
C TYR A 417 -16.76 -5.35 30.52
N ARG A 418 -17.95 -5.81 30.86
CA ARG A 418 -19.09 -4.98 31.21
C ARG A 418 -19.15 -4.81 32.72
N PHE A 419 -18.73 -3.63 33.19
CA PHE A 419 -18.73 -3.29 34.64
C PHE A 419 -20.14 -3.08 35.17
N THR A 420 -20.99 -2.42 34.37
CA THR A 420 -22.42 -2.20 34.64
C THR A 420 -23.22 -2.43 33.35
N PRO A 421 -24.55 -2.48 33.37
CA PRO A 421 -25.35 -2.55 32.15
C PRO A 421 -25.09 -1.42 31.15
N GLN A 422 -24.58 -0.27 31.63
CA GLN A 422 -24.31 0.90 30.83
C GLN A 422 -22.82 1.06 30.44
N PHE A 423 -21.90 0.60 31.30
CA PHE A 423 -20.48 0.91 31.16
C PHE A 423 -19.63 -0.33 30.87
N SER A 424 -18.79 -0.25 29.81
CA SER A 424 -17.90 -1.31 29.38
C SER A 424 -16.48 -0.77 29.16
N GLY A 425 -15.47 -1.61 29.47
CA GLY A 425 -14.08 -1.39 29.11
C GLY A 425 -13.58 -2.46 28.13
N ARG A 426 -12.65 -2.09 27.27
CA ARG A 426 -12.12 -2.95 26.21
C ARG A 426 -10.63 -2.82 26.09
N LEU A 427 -9.99 -3.93 25.75
CA LEU A 427 -8.56 -4.01 25.42
C LEU A 427 -8.40 -4.90 24.19
N GLY A 428 -7.41 -4.61 23.38
CA GLY A 428 -7.10 -5.40 22.21
C GLY A 428 -5.65 -5.30 21.77
N TYR A 429 -5.26 -6.27 20.97
CA TYR A 429 -3.98 -6.33 20.31
C TYR A 429 -4.16 -6.89 18.90
N ALA A 430 -3.45 -6.32 17.92
CA ALA A 430 -3.34 -6.89 16.60
C ALA A 430 -1.89 -6.88 16.13
N TRP A 431 -1.48 -7.98 15.49
CA TRP A 431 -0.21 -8.11 14.80
C TRP A 431 -0.47 -8.47 13.34
N MET A 432 0.16 -7.74 12.44
CA MET A 432 0.12 -7.98 11.00
C MET A 432 1.54 -8.22 10.52
N GLN A 433 1.77 -9.41 9.97
CA GLN A 433 3.05 -9.83 9.40
C GLN A 433 3.35 -9.05 8.13
N ASN A 434 4.61 -8.72 7.89
CA ASN A 434 5.06 -8.22 6.61
C ASN A 434 4.96 -9.31 5.54
N PRO A 435 4.66 -8.96 4.27
CA PRO A 435 4.42 -9.94 3.21
C PRO A 435 5.65 -10.31 2.38
N TYR A 436 6.85 -9.86 2.76
CA TYR A 436 8.05 -10.05 1.95
C TYR A 436 8.68 -11.41 2.17
N GLU A 437 9.21 -12.03 1.12
CA GLU A 437 10.16 -13.13 1.25
C GLU A 437 11.45 -12.67 1.94
N ASN A 438 12.20 -13.60 2.52
CA ASN A 438 13.32 -13.22 3.40
C ASN A 438 14.43 -12.50 2.64
N ASP A 439 14.80 -12.99 1.46
CA ASP A 439 15.87 -12.41 0.66
C ASP A 439 15.54 -10.99 0.19
N TYR A 440 14.26 -10.75 -0.20
CA TYR A 440 13.76 -9.42 -0.53
C TYR A 440 13.76 -8.51 0.71
N TYR A 441 13.25 -9.01 1.86
CA TYR A 441 13.22 -8.24 3.11
C TYR A 441 14.62 -7.82 3.58
N ASP A 442 15.61 -8.67 3.35
CA ASP A 442 17.01 -8.41 3.73
C ASP A 442 17.74 -7.50 2.75
N GLY A 443 17.18 -7.27 1.55
CA GLY A 443 17.76 -6.43 0.50
C GLY A 443 18.78 -7.16 -0.38
N ASN A 444 18.68 -8.50 -0.44
CA ASN A 444 19.57 -9.37 -1.23
C ASN A 444 19.07 -9.54 -2.68
N VAL A 445 17.94 -8.95 -3.02
CA VAL A 445 17.32 -8.99 -4.36
C VAL A 445 17.11 -7.57 -4.83
N GLU A 446 17.26 -7.32 -6.13
CA GLU A 446 16.97 -6.02 -6.73
C GLU A 446 15.47 -5.76 -6.72
N THR A 447 15.07 -4.64 -6.11
CA THR A 447 13.67 -4.16 -6.16
C THR A 447 13.41 -3.43 -7.46
N LYS A 448 12.35 -3.78 -8.18
CA LYS A 448 11.97 -3.08 -9.41
C LYS A 448 11.12 -1.85 -9.07
N THR A 449 11.68 -0.68 -9.35
CA THR A 449 11.02 0.63 -9.21
C THR A 449 10.62 1.18 -10.56
N VAL A 450 9.71 2.16 -10.57
CA VAL A 450 9.04 2.64 -11.77
C VAL A 450 9.53 4.02 -12.18
N GLY A 451 9.85 4.19 -13.46
CA GLY A 451 10.25 5.46 -14.04
C GLY A 451 11.51 6.02 -13.39
N SER A 452 11.41 7.23 -12.82
CA SER A 452 12.45 7.83 -11.97
C SER A 452 12.11 7.81 -10.48
N THR A 453 11.04 7.12 -10.05
CA THR A 453 10.69 6.95 -8.63
C THR A 453 11.56 5.86 -8.02
N THR A 454 12.78 6.22 -7.61
CA THR A 454 13.75 5.26 -7.06
C THR A 454 13.51 4.93 -5.60
N ILE A 455 12.88 5.86 -4.85
CA ILE A 455 12.68 5.74 -3.41
C ILE A 455 11.57 4.73 -3.10
N TYR A 456 11.89 3.71 -2.32
CA TYR A 456 10.91 2.71 -1.88
C TYR A 456 11.10 2.33 -0.41
N ARG A 457 10.11 1.61 0.15
CA ARG A 457 10.12 1.14 1.53
C ARG A 457 9.86 -0.36 1.59
N ILE A 458 10.69 -1.04 2.37
CA ILE A 458 10.39 -2.40 2.83
C ILE A 458 9.77 -2.27 4.21
N GLU A 459 8.45 -2.49 4.28
CA GLU A 459 7.65 -2.34 5.50
C GLU A 459 7.84 -3.54 6.42
N GLY A 460 8.11 -3.29 7.71
CA GLY A 460 8.15 -4.34 8.72
C GLY A 460 6.77 -4.69 9.27
N ASP A 461 6.73 -5.58 10.25
CA ASP A 461 5.50 -5.99 10.93
C ASP A 461 4.81 -4.81 11.61
N LYS A 462 3.46 -4.80 11.55
CA LYS A 462 2.64 -3.79 12.23
C LYS A 462 2.11 -4.34 13.54
N ASN A 463 2.31 -3.59 14.62
CA ASN A 463 1.77 -3.92 15.94
C ASN A 463 0.78 -2.84 16.37
N TYR A 464 -0.42 -3.25 16.79
CA TYR A 464 -1.47 -2.37 17.30
C TYR A 464 -1.80 -2.73 18.74
N PHE A 465 -1.73 -1.74 19.63
CA PHE A 465 -2.19 -1.82 21.01
C PHE A 465 -3.40 -0.92 21.14
N THR A 466 -4.52 -1.49 21.61
CA THR A 466 -5.80 -0.78 21.59
C THR A 466 -6.51 -0.88 22.93
N GLY A 467 -7.28 0.14 23.23
CA GLY A 467 -8.14 0.15 24.40
C GLY A 467 -9.30 1.12 24.21
N GLY A 468 -10.36 0.96 24.99
CA GLY A 468 -11.50 1.84 24.86
C GLY A 468 -12.57 1.65 25.93
N LEU A 469 -13.51 2.57 25.93
CA LEU A 469 -14.64 2.65 26.86
C LEU A 469 -15.93 2.76 26.06
N GLY A 470 -17.00 2.18 26.58
CA GLY A 470 -18.33 2.30 26.00
C GLY A 470 -19.35 2.70 27.05
N TYR A 471 -20.25 3.61 26.69
CA TYR A 471 -21.33 4.03 27.53
C TYR A 471 -22.67 3.98 26.80
N ARG A 472 -23.64 3.29 27.37
CA ARG A 472 -25.02 3.18 26.88
C ARG A 472 -25.91 4.11 27.68
N PHE A 473 -26.38 5.20 27.08
CA PHE A 473 -27.28 6.15 27.72
C PHE A 473 -28.66 5.55 28.00
N ASN A 474 -29.17 4.78 27.04
CA ASN A 474 -30.43 4.06 27.11
C ASN A 474 -30.36 2.85 26.12
N PRO A 475 -31.40 2.01 26.01
CA PRO A 475 -31.37 0.85 25.09
C PRO A 475 -31.08 1.22 23.62
N ASN A 476 -31.36 2.45 23.21
CA ASN A 476 -31.30 2.91 21.83
C ASN A 476 -30.01 3.67 21.50
N VAL A 477 -29.42 4.42 22.46
CA VAL A 477 -28.29 5.34 22.23
C VAL A 477 -27.06 4.91 22.99
N TYR A 478 -25.94 4.80 22.31
CA TYR A 478 -24.65 4.51 22.92
C TYR A 478 -23.53 5.35 22.31
N LEU A 479 -22.46 5.50 23.07
CA LEU A 479 -21.23 6.19 22.72
C LEU A 479 -20.04 5.29 23.07
N ASP A 480 -19.15 5.07 22.11
CA ASP A 480 -17.92 4.34 22.31
C ASP A 480 -16.72 5.22 21.98
N PHE A 481 -15.67 5.11 22.80
CA PHE A 481 -14.38 5.75 22.58
C PHE A 481 -13.29 4.69 22.47
N ALA A 482 -12.32 4.89 21.57
CA ALA A 482 -11.14 4.04 21.47
C ALA A 482 -9.86 4.85 21.28
N LEU A 483 -8.77 4.32 21.81
CA LEU A 483 -7.42 4.74 21.53
C LEU A 483 -6.67 3.58 20.88
N VAL A 484 -6.01 3.85 19.76
CA VAL A 484 -5.22 2.89 18.99
C VAL A 484 -3.80 3.42 18.89
N TYR A 485 -2.82 2.62 19.28
CA TYR A 485 -1.40 2.90 19.11
C TYR A 485 -0.79 1.86 18.17
N LYS A 486 -0.31 2.31 17.00
CA LYS A 486 0.37 1.48 15.99
C LYS A 486 1.86 1.76 16.01
N THR A 487 2.67 0.71 15.89
CA THR A 487 4.12 0.80 15.67
C THR A 487 4.54 -0.06 14.51
N GLN A 488 5.51 0.45 13.73
CA GLN A 488 6.08 -0.25 12.57
C GLN A 488 7.51 0.24 12.36
N LYS A 489 8.41 -0.66 11.98
CA LYS A 489 9.80 -0.33 11.61
C LYS A 489 10.02 -0.74 10.16
N ASP A 490 10.47 0.20 9.35
CA ASP A 490 10.67 0.03 7.92
C ASP A 490 12.14 0.31 7.55
N LYS A 491 12.57 -0.24 6.41
CA LYS A 491 13.80 0.18 5.72
C LYS A 491 13.39 1.11 4.58
N LEU A 492 13.97 2.32 4.54
CA LEU A 492 13.73 3.31 3.49
C LEU A 492 14.96 3.36 2.59
N TYR A 493 14.79 2.92 1.36
CA TYR A 493 15.84 2.89 0.35
C TYR A 493 15.76 4.13 -0.54
N PRO A 494 16.90 4.81 -0.80
CA PRO A 494 16.97 5.94 -1.73
C PRO A 494 16.85 5.52 -3.21
N TYR A 495 17.35 4.33 -3.52
CA TYR A 495 17.28 3.65 -4.82
C TYR A 495 17.50 2.14 -4.63
N PRO A 496 17.22 1.31 -5.65
CA PRO A 496 17.39 -0.14 -5.54
C PRO A 496 18.83 -0.58 -5.27
N ASN A 497 18.98 -1.58 -4.40
CA ASN A 497 20.20 -2.35 -4.31
C ASN A 497 20.33 -3.25 -5.54
N VAL A 498 21.57 -3.42 -6.02
CA VAL A 498 21.91 -4.38 -7.09
C VAL A 498 23.05 -5.25 -6.60
N PRO A 499 22.77 -6.36 -5.89
CA PRO A 499 23.79 -7.19 -5.27
C PRO A 499 24.79 -7.79 -6.26
N GLU A 500 24.37 -8.07 -7.49
CA GLU A 500 25.20 -8.66 -8.55
C GLU A 500 26.42 -7.81 -8.89
N ILE A 501 26.31 -6.49 -8.73
CA ILE A 501 27.40 -5.55 -9.02
C ILE A 501 27.90 -4.83 -7.76
N ASN A 502 27.49 -5.30 -6.56
CA ASN A 502 27.79 -4.70 -5.26
C ASN A 502 27.34 -3.23 -5.11
N LEU A 503 26.25 -2.84 -5.79
CA LEU A 503 25.65 -1.52 -5.63
C LEU A 503 24.76 -1.54 -4.39
N ASP A 504 25.18 -0.84 -3.32
CA ASP A 504 24.52 -0.77 -2.01
C ASP A 504 24.00 0.64 -1.73
N ALA A 505 22.69 0.81 -1.74
CA ALA A 505 22.00 2.07 -1.48
C ALA A 505 22.00 2.52 -0.01
N SER A 506 22.49 1.68 0.93
CA SER A 506 22.58 1.99 2.37
C SER A 506 21.25 2.52 2.96
N PRO A 507 20.24 1.66 3.22
CA PRO A 507 18.90 2.08 3.60
C PRO A 507 18.86 2.79 4.95
N PHE A 508 17.98 3.77 5.09
CA PHE A 508 17.67 4.43 6.35
C PHE A 508 16.69 3.60 7.18
N SER A 509 16.94 3.49 8.48
CA SER A 509 15.98 2.90 9.43
C SER A 509 14.87 3.90 9.74
N LEU A 510 13.63 3.58 9.37
CA LEU A 510 12.44 4.40 9.56
C LEU A 510 11.55 3.78 10.65
N SER A 511 11.27 4.54 11.70
CA SER A 511 10.31 4.17 12.75
C SER A 511 9.01 4.96 12.57
N ASN A 512 7.91 4.25 12.33
CA ASN A 512 6.58 4.81 12.21
C ASN A 512 5.75 4.52 13.47
N LYS A 513 5.14 5.56 14.03
CA LYS A 513 4.23 5.47 15.18
C LYS A 513 2.96 6.25 14.86
N ASN A 514 1.80 5.65 15.08
CA ASN A 514 0.52 6.31 14.89
C ASN A 514 -0.30 6.21 16.18
N ILE A 515 -0.85 7.34 16.62
CA ILE A 515 -1.83 7.39 17.70
C ILE A 515 -3.14 7.87 17.11
N LYS A 516 -4.20 7.06 17.25
CA LYS A 516 -5.53 7.37 16.72
C LYS A 516 -6.59 7.29 17.80
N GLY A 517 -7.30 8.39 18.02
CA GLY A 517 -8.51 8.47 18.85
C GLY A 517 -9.75 8.33 17.99
N LEU A 518 -10.71 7.53 18.43
CA LEU A 518 -11.98 7.25 17.73
C LEU A 518 -13.17 7.50 18.64
N LEU A 519 -14.22 8.08 18.08
CA LEU A 519 -15.49 8.31 18.75
C LEU A 519 -16.63 7.77 17.87
N THR A 520 -17.39 6.81 18.38
CA THR A 520 -18.54 6.21 17.69
C THR A 520 -19.83 6.55 18.42
N LEU A 521 -20.80 7.08 17.69
CA LEU A 521 -22.18 7.26 18.13
C LEU A 521 -23.08 6.28 17.37
N GLY A 522 -23.89 5.52 18.11
CA GLY A 522 -24.87 4.57 17.55
C GLY A 522 -26.28 4.82 18.06
N TYR A 523 -27.24 4.63 17.15
CA TYR A 523 -28.67 4.71 17.45
C TYR A 523 -29.41 3.47 16.92
N LYS A 524 -30.10 2.77 17.83
CA LYS A 524 -30.94 1.58 17.56
C LYS A 524 -32.42 1.94 17.59
N PHE A 525 -33.19 1.37 16.67
CA PHE A 525 -34.63 1.59 16.56
C PHE A 525 -35.38 0.38 16.01
#